data_a85b2af48b8403aa883015bfbfa1a4a4
#
_entry.id   a85b2af48b8403aa883015bfbfa1a4a4
#
_cell.length_a   1.000
_cell.length_b   1.000
_cell.length_c   1.000
_cell.angle_alpha   90.00
_cell.angle_beta   90.00
_cell.angle_gamma   90.00
#
_symmetry.space_group_name_H-M   'P 1'
#
loop_
_entity.id
_entity.type
_entity.pdbx_description
1 polymer ?
#
loop_
_entity_poly.entity_id
_entity_poly.type
_entity_poly.pdbx_seq_one_letter_code
_entity_poly.pdbx_strand_id
1 'polypeptide(L)'
;MKKKPEFHGSDLEKIADYYHLDKEKIVLFGANVNPLGLSGQVKKDLAEHLDIISSYPDRDYTDLKKAIAAYTNTSPEHIVVGNGSTELISLLISQRAPKRALLLGPTYSEYARELNLVGGTLEYYNLKEEQDFRLDISDLTDTLKSDIDLLIICNPNNPTSSAISTADMKKLLTVCRSLGIFVMIDETYIEFAPKGAA
;
A
#
# COMPACT_ATOMS: atom_id res chain seq x y z
N MET A 1 35.09 -4.64 -4.71
CA MET A 1 34.08 -3.54 -4.85
C MET A 1 33.08 -3.70 -3.72
N LYS A 2 32.84 -2.68 -2.89
CA LYS A 2 31.75 -2.73 -1.90
C LYS A 2 30.42 -2.76 -2.67
N LYS A 3 29.53 -3.71 -2.35
CA LYS A 3 28.20 -3.77 -2.95
C LYS A 3 27.48 -2.45 -2.66
N LYS A 4 26.91 -1.82 -3.70
CA LYS A 4 26.11 -0.60 -3.55
C LYS A 4 24.97 -0.89 -2.57
N PRO A 5 24.76 -0.09 -1.52
CA PRO A 5 23.63 -0.28 -0.64
C PRO A 5 22.30 -0.04 -1.38
N GLU A 6 21.29 -0.79 -1.00
CA GLU A 6 19.93 -0.52 -1.45
C GLU A 6 19.38 0.66 -0.65
N PHE A 7 18.93 1.70 -1.35
CA PHE A 7 18.33 2.89 -0.75
C PHE A 7 16.83 2.86 -0.97
N HIS A 8 16.07 3.16 0.08
CA HIS A 8 14.67 3.54 -0.05
C HIS A 8 14.58 4.99 -0.54
N GLY A 9 13.51 5.36 -1.26
CA GLY A 9 13.33 6.71 -1.80
C GLY A 9 13.36 7.83 -0.75
N SER A 10 13.10 7.51 0.53
CA SER A 10 13.16 8.45 1.67
C SER A 10 14.51 8.51 2.39
N ASP A 11 15.48 7.67 2.00
CA ASP A 11 16.79 7.57 2.68
C ASP A 11 17.76 8.72 2.31
N LEU A 12 17.28 9.96 2.39
CA LEU A 12 18.02 11.15 1.94
C LEU A 12 19.37 11.29 2.65
N GLU A 13 19.43 11.07 3.96
CA GLU A 13 20.64 11.13 4.76
C GLU A 13 21.68 10.10 4.29
N LYS A 14 21.27 8.85 4.14
CA LYS A 14 22.15 7.76 3.68
C LYS A 14 22.66 7.98 2.26
N ILE A 15 21.81 8.56 1.39
CA ILE A 15 22.19 8.90 0.02
C ILE A 15 23.20 10.02 0.01
N ALA A 16 22.96 11.09 0.77
CA ALA A 16 23.88 12.22 0.90
C ALA A 16 25.25 11.77 1.41
N ASP A 17 25.29 10.96 2.46
CA ASP A 17 26.53 10.42 3.04
C ASP A 17 27.28 9.52 2.05
N TYR A 18 26.57 8.59 1.40
CA TYR A 18 27.20 7.63 0.49
C TYR A 18 27.82 8.27 -0.75
N TYR A 19 27.14 9.28 -1.32
CA TYR A 19 27.58 9.98 -2.52
C TYR A 19 28.37 11.28 -2.21
N HIS A 20 28.56 11.62 -0.92
CA HIS A 20 29.21 12.86 -0.47
C HIS A 20 28.55 14.12 -1.06
N LEU A 21 27.23 14.15 -1.05
CA LEU A 21 26.40 15.24 -1.56
C LEU A 21 25.97 16.18 -0.45
N ASP A 22 25.79 17.46 -0.79
CA ASP A 22 25.16 18.42 0.08
C ASP A 22 23.62 18.15 0.08
N LYS A 23 23.10 17.76 1.25
CA LYS A 23 21.70 17.38 1.44
C LYS A 23 20.72 18.47 0.94
N GLU A 24 21.06 19.73 1.17
CA GLU A 24 20.23 20.88 0.80
C GLU A 24 20.12 21.08 -0.73
N LYS A 25 21.05 20.46 -1.48
CA LYS A 25 21.08 20.53 -2.96
C LYS A 25 20.45 19.32 -3.65
N ILE A 26 19.99 18.33 -2.88
CA ILE A 26 19.37 17.14 -3.44
C ILE A 26 17.90 17.44 -3.77
N VAL A 27 17.54 17.28 -5.04
CA VAL A 27 16.14 17.31 -5.46
C VAL A 27 15.55 15.92 -5.31
N LEU A 28 14.57 15.77 -4.41
CA LEU A 28 14.00 14.48 -4.03
C LEU A 28 12.84 14.09 -4.95
N PHE A 29 13.05 13.05 -5.75
CA PHE A 29 11.99 12.40 -6.57
C PHE A 29 11.67 10.98 -6.10
N GLY A 30 12.26 10.52 -5.00
CA GLY A 30 12.18 9.13 -4.54
C GLY A 30 11.05 8.85 -3.54
N ALA A 31 10.32 9.86 -3.09
CA ALA A 31 9.22 9.70 -2.15
C ALA A 31 7.95 10.40 -2.65
N ASN A 32 6.80 9.73 -2.50
CA ASN A 32 5.50 10.28 -2.87
C ASN A 32 4.97 11.19 -1.74
N VAL A 33 5.61 12.34 -1.57
CA VAL A 33 5.24 13.35 -0.57
C VAL A 33 4.61 14.54 -1.28
N ASN A 34 3.50 15.06 -0.72
CA ASN A 34 2.86 16.25 -1.27
C ASN A 34 3.79 17.47 -1.17
N PRO A 35 4.29 18.01 -2.32
CA PRO A 35 5.22 19.14 -2.29
C PRO A 35 4.59 20.44 -1.79
N LEU A 36 3.25 20.56 -1.78
CA LEU A 36 2.53 21.70 -1.26
C LEU A 36 2.40 21.66 0.27
N GLY A 37 2.74 20.52 0.91
CA GLY A 37 2.61 20.31 2.34
C GLY A 37 1.15 20.26 2.81
N LEU A 38 0.92 20.55 4.10
CA LEU A 38 -0.41 20.59 4.68
C LEU A 38 -1.17 21.85 4.26
N SER A 39 -2.48 21.71 4.00
CA SER A 39 -3.35 22.86 3.76
C SER A 39 -3.40 23.80 4.95
N GLY A 40 -3.71 25.08 4.71
CA GLY A 40 -3.85 26.07 5.77
C GLY A 40 -4.93 25.69 6.80
N GLN A 41 -6.04 25.09 6.33
CA GLN A 41 -7.13 24.64 7.20
C GLN A 41 -6.65 23.53 8.15
N VAL A 42 -5.96 22.49 7.63
CA VAL A 42 -5.42 21.41 8.47
C VAL A 42 -4.42 21.93 9.50
N LYS A 43 -3.54 22.88 9.11
CA LYS A 43 -2.61 23.51 10.07
C LYS A 43 -3.33 24.22 11.19
N LYS A 44 -4.41 24.95 10.87
CA LYS A 44 -5.23 25.67 11.84
C LYS A 44 -5.92 24.70 12.79
N ASP A 45 -6.59 23.67 12.26
CA ASP A 45 -7.30 22.68 13.06
C ASP A 45 -6.36 21.95 14.02
N LEU A 46 -5.16 21.56 13.57
CA LEU A 46 -4.14 20.95 14.43
C LEU A 46 -3.71 21.89 15.56
N ALA A 47 -3.48 23.18 15.26
CA ALA A 47 -3.08 24.16 16.26
C ALA A 47 -4.18 24.41 17.32
N GLU A 48 -5.45 24.43 16.90
CA GLU A 48 -6.60 24.65 17.79
C GLU A 48 -6.88 23.43 18.71
N HIS A 49 -6.38 22.23 18.35
CA HIS A 49 -6.63 20.98 19.08
C HIS A 49 -5.37 20.38 19.72
N LEU A 50 -4.29 21.16 19.85
CA LEU A 50 -3.03 20.64 20.43
C LEU A 50 -3.18 20.12 21.87
N ASP A 51 -4.11 20.66 22.64
CA ASP A 51 -4.33 20.26 24.03
C ASP A 51 -4.76 18.80 24.19
N ILE A 52 -5.24 18.17 23.10
CA ILE A 52 -5.63 16.74 23.10
C ILE A 52 -4.45 15.81 23.43
N ILE A 53 -3.20 16.24 23.15
CA ILE A 53 -1.99 15.45 23.44
C ILE A 53 -1.76 15.25 24.95
N SER A 54 -2.38 16.07 25.81
CA SER A 54 -2.29 15.96 27.27
C SER A 54 -3.27 14.94 27.87
N SER A 55 -4.14 14.36 27.04
CA SER A 55 -5.16 13.40 27.44
C SER A 55 -4.88 12.00 26.92
N TYR A 56 -5.39 10.97 27.62
CA TYR A 56 -5.38 9.63 27.05
C TYR A 56 -6.25 9.58 25.80
N PRO A 57 -5.75 8.97 24.72
CA PRO A 57 -6.56 8.80 23.50
C PRO A 57 -7.71 7.81 23.74
N ASP A 58 -8.76 7.95 22.93
CA ASP A 58 -9.82 6.95 22.83
C ASP A 58 -9.22 5.64 22.26
N ARG A 59 -9.21 4.59 23.08
CA ARG A 59 -8.64 3.28 22.72
C ARG A 59 -9.38 2.58 21.58
N ASP A 60 -10.67 2.86 21.45
CA ASP A 60 -11.54 2.22 20.47
C ASP A 60 -11.59 2.99 19.15
N TYR A 61 -10.97 4.20 19.12
CA TYR A 61 -11.00 5.10 17.94
C TYR A 61 -12.42 5.37 17.45
N THR A 62 -13.37 5.55 18.39
CA THR A 62 -14.80 5.55 18.11
C THR A 62 -15.19 6.56 17.03
N ASP A 63 -14.79 7.82 17.20
CA ASP A 63 -15.17 8.89 16.28
C ASP A 63 -14.39 8.82 14.97
N LEU A 64 -13.11 8.40 15.01
CA LEU A 64 -12.31 8.19 13.83
C LEU A 64 -12.89 7.06 12.96
N LYS A 65 -13.27 5.93 13.56
CA LYS A 65 -13.92 4.82 12.84
C LYS A 65 -15.24 5.23 12.22
N LYS A 66 -16.06 6.04 12.91
CA LYS A 66 -17.30 6.60 12.33
C LYS A 66 -17.02 7.49 11.12
N ALA A 67 -16.01 8.36 11.21
CA ALA A 67 -15.63 9.25 10.12
C ALA A 67 -15.11 8.46 8.90
N ILE A 68 -14.26 7.46 9.13
CA ILE A 68 -13.77 6.56 8.07
C ILE A 68 -14.94 5.78 7.46
N ALA A 69 -15.85 5.24 8.28
CA ALA A 69 -17.00 4.49 7.82
C ALA A 69 -17.89 5.31 6.89
N ALA A 70 -18.15 6.57 7.26
CA ALA A 70 -18.91 7.50 6.42
C ALA A 70 -18.20 7.81 5.10
N TYR A 71 -16.86 7.96 5.13
CA TYR A 71 -16.04 8.24 3.95
C TYR A 71 -15.98 7.04 3.00
N THR A 72 -15.83 5.83 3.53
CA THR A 72 -15.66 4.59 2.74
C THR A 72 -16.99 3.86 2.46
N ASN A 73 -18.11 4.42 2.92
CA ASN A 73 -19.45 3.81 2.81
C ASN A 73 -19.50 2.37 3.36
N THR A 74 -18.89 2.17 4.53
CA THR A 74 -18.90 0.89 5.25
C THR A 74 -19.37 1.09 6.69
N SER A 75 -19.33 0.04 7.52
CA SER A 75 -19.69 0.15 8.93
C SER A 75 -18.45 0.19 9.85
N PRO A 76 -18.50 0.92 10.99
CA PRO A 76 -17.35 1.12 11.88
C PRO A 76 -16.72 -0.19 12.40
N GLU A 77 -17.52 -1.25 12.55
CA GLU A 77 -17.05 -2.57 13.00
C GLU A 77 -16.15 -3.29 11.97
N HIS A 78 -16.16 -2.86 10.71
CA HIS A 78 -15.29 -3.37 9.65
C HIS A 78 -13.98 -2.58 9.50
N ILE A 79 -13.72 -1.63 10.43
CA ILE A 79 -12.56 -0.75 10.34
C ILE A 79 -11.55 -1.08 11.43
N VAL A 80 -10.32 -1.28 11.00
CA VAL A 80 -9.14 -1.32 11.84
C VAL A 80 -8.30 -0.07 11.55
N VAL A 81 -7.89 0.62 12.61
CA VAL A 81 -7.07 1.82 12.52
C VAL A 81 -5.62 1.48 12.81
N GLY A 82 -4.70 2.06 12.06
CA GLY A 82 -3.26 1.91 12.26
C GLY A 82 -2.51 3.20 11.94
N ASN A 83 -1.24 3.23 12.31
CA ASN A 83 -0.36 4.36 12.06
C ASN A 83 0.22 4.29 10.63
N GLY A 84 -0.62 4.59 9.65
CA GLY A 84 -0.32 4.46 8.24
C GLY A 84 -0.54 3.04 7.68
N SER A 85 -0.53 2.94 6.34
CA SER A 85 -0.77 1.68 5.63
C SER A 85 0.28 0.62 5.95
N THR A 86 1.53 0.99 6.19
CA THR A 86 2.61 0.03 6.50
C THR A 86 2.32 -0.78 7.77
N GLU A 87 1.80 -0.15 8.84
CA GLU A 87 1.41 -0.90 10.05
C GLU A 87 0.27 -1.87 9.75
N LEU A 88 -0.75 -1.44 9.00
CA LEU A 88 -1.89 -2.29 8.64
C LEU A 88 -1.49 -3.47 7.75
N ILE A 89 -0.58 -3.26 6.80
CA ILE A 89 0.01 -4.31 5.96
C ILE A 89 0.74 -5.33 6.84
N SER A 90 1.60 -4.86 7.75
CA SER A 90 2.34 -5.71 8.68
C SER A 90 1.42 -6.54 9.57
N LEU A 91 0.42 -5.90 10.18
CA LEU A 91 -0.57 -6.58 11.03
C LEU A 91 -1.35 -7.65 10.27
N LEU A 92 -1.85 -7.34 9.06
CA LEU A 92 -2.61 -8.28 8.25
C LEU A 92 -1.75 -9.48 7.83
N ILE A 93 -0.55 -9.24 7.32
CA ILE A 93 0.37 -10.30 6.89
C ILE A 93 0.78 -11.16 8.07
N SER A 94 1.12 -10.55 9.22
CA SER A 94 1.49 -11.29 10.43
C SER A 94 0.34 -12.16 10.96
N GLN A 95 -0.89 -11.63 10.96
CA GLN A 95 -2.06 -12.38 11.40
C GLN A 95 -2.42 -13.54 10.47
N ARG A 96 -2.31 -13.31 9.15
CA ARG A 96 -2.62 -14.33 8.14
C ARG A 96 -1.53 -15.39 8.02
N ALA A 97 -0.27 -15.00 8.25
CA ALA A 97 0.91 -15.84 8.11
C ALA A 97 0.85 -16.74 6.86
N PRO A 98 0.71 -16.17 5.65
CA PRO A 98 0.50 -16.96 4.44
C PRO A 98 1.72 -17.83 4.17
N LYS A 99 1.50 -19.07 3.75
CA LYS A 99 2.58 -19.97 3.32
C LYS A 99 3.06 -19.62 1.92
N ARG A 100 2.14 -19.18 1.06
CA ARG A 100 2.42 -18.83 -0.32
C ARG A 100 1.65 -17.58 -0.74
N ALA A 101 2.37 -16.52 -1.07
CA ALA A 101 1.80 -15.24 -1.49
C ALA A 101 2.20 -14.88 -2.90
N LEU A 102 1.27 -14.28 -3.67
CA LEU A 102 1.49 -13.74 -5.00
C LEU A 102 1.43 -12.22 -4.95
N LEU A 103 2.43 -11.56 -5.53
CA LEU A 103 2.49 -10.12 -5.75
C LEU A 103 2.41 -9.78 -7.24
N LEU A 104 1.80 -8.65 -7.58
CA LEU A 104 1.87 -8.09 -8.94
C LEU A 104 3.10 -7.19 -9.03
N GLY A 105 4.16 -7.64 -9.72
CA GLY A 105 5.42 -6.89 -9.82
C GLY A 105 5.53 -6.08 -11.12
N PRO A 106 6.23 -4.91 -11.13
CA PRO A 106 6.80 -4.24 -9.96
C PRO A 106 5.75 -3.60 -9.07
N THR A 107 5.97 -3.63 -7.76
CA THR A 107 5.07 -3.04 -6.76
C THR A 107 5.82 -2.53 -5.53
N TYR A 108 5.11 -2.02 -4.53
CA TYR A 108 5.68 -1.49 -3.30
C TYR A 108 6.47 -2.55 -2.53
N SER A 109 7.71 -2.22 -2.17
CA SER A 109 8.69 -3.18 -1.62
C SER A 109 8.34 -3.73 -0.24
N GLU A 110 7.54 -3.00 0.54
CA GLU A 110 7.21 -3.41 1.91
C GLU A 110 6.37 -4.70 1.95
N TYR A 111 5.59 -5.00 0.91
CA TYR A 111 4.86 -6.28 0.88
C TYR A 111 5.81 -7.48 0.93
N ALA A 112 6.84 -7.45 0.09
CA ALA A 112 7.85 -8.52 0.06
C ALA A 112 8.62 -8.59 1.38
N ARG A 113 8.95 -7.44 1.96
CA ARG A 113 9.62 -7.36 3.26
C ARG A 113 8.79 -8.03 4.35
N GLU A 114 7.51 -7.65 4.49
CA GLU A 114 6.64 -8.19 5.54
C GLU A 114 6.34 -9.68 5.34
N LEU A 115 6.19 -10.14 4.09
CA LEU A 115 6.04 -11.56 3.77
C LEU A 115 7.28 -12.38 4.16
N ASN A 116 8.48 -11.84 3.92
CA ASN A 116 9.73 -12.50 4.33
C ASN A 116 9.85 -12.64 5.87
N LEU A 117 9.31 -11.69 6.63
CA LEU A 117 9.33 -11.76 8.10
C LEU A 117 8.49 -12.91 8.66
N VAL A 118 7.42 -13.29 7.98
CA VAL A 118 6.56 -14.43 8.39
C VAL A 118 7.00 -15.77 7.78
N GLY A 119 8.05 -15.77 6.95
CA GLY A 119 8.64 -16.99 6.37
C GLY A 119 7.81 -17.65 5.26
N GLY A 120 6.88 -16.91 4.66
CA GLY A 120 6.10 -17.38 3.51
C GLY A 120 6.92 -17.41 2.21
N THR A 121 6.52 -18.27 1.27
CA THR A 121 7.05 -18.26 -0.09
C THR A 121 6.42 -17.13 -0.88
N LEU A 122 7.26 -16.32 -1.53
CA LEU A 122 6.83 -15.18 -2.34
C LEU A 122 6.98 -15.49 -3.82
N GLU A 123 5.92 -15.25 -4.57
CA GLU A 123 5.91 -15.32 -6.04
C GLU A 123 5.50 -13.98 -6.64
N TYR A 124 5.93 -13.74 -7.87
CA TYR A 124 5.57 -12.55 -8.62
C TYR A 124 4.85 -12.91 -9.92
N TYR A 125 3.72 -12.25 -10.14
CA TYR A 125 3.17 -12.08 -11.47
C TYR A 125 3.73 -10.75 -12.02
N ASN A 126 4.60 -10.84 -13.04
CA ASN A 126 5.29 -9.66 -13.55
C ASN A 126 4.42 -8.96 -14.59
N LEU A 127 4.07 -7.70 -14.31
CA LEU A 127 3.45 -6.80 -15.26
C LEU A 127 4.45 -6.49 -16.39
N LYS A 128 3.95 -6.37 -17.62
CA LYS A 128 4.80 -6.27 -18.82
C LYS A 128 4.94 -4.82 -19.28
N GLU A 129 6.15 -4.40 -19.59
CA GLU A 129 6.45 -3.05 -20.11
C GLU A 129 5.72 -2.81 -21.43
N GLU A 130 5.63 -3.83 -22.30
CA GLU A 130 4.94 -3.76 -23.60
C GLU A 130 3.43 -3.53 -23.48
N GLN A 131 2.88 -3.69 -22.27
CA GLN A 131 1.49 -3.45 -21.91
C GLN A 131 1.34 -2.21 -21.00
N ASP A 132 2.33 -1.31 -20.97
CA ASP A 132 2.36 -0.15 -20.07
C ASP A 132 2.15 -0.56 -18.60
N PHE A 133 2.67 -1.71 -18.19
CA PHE A 133 2.49 -2.30 -16.86
C PHE A 133 1.01 -2.42 -16.44
N ARG A 134 0.09 -2.54 -17.38
CA ARG A 134 -1.32 -2.80 -17.10
C ARG A 134 -1.53 -4.28 -16.85
N LEU A 135 -2.41 -4.58 -15.92
CA LEU A 135 -2.76 -5.95 -15.60
C LEU A 135 -3.66 -6.55 -16.69
N ASP A 136 -3.24 -7.69 -17.24
CA ASP A 136 -4.12 -8.56 -18.00
C ASP A 136 -4.84 -9.50 -17.02
N ILE A 137 -6.13 -9.24 -16.81
CA ILE A 137 -6.94 -10.01 -15.86
C ILE A 137 -7.10 -11.46 -16.29
N SER A 138 -7.24 -11.72 -17.58
CA SER A 138 -7.41 -13.08 -18.07
C SER A 138 -6.15 -13.90 -17.86
N ASP A 139 -5.00 -13.34 -18.23
CA ASP A 139 -3.70 -13.97 -18.03
C ASP A 139 -3.39 -14.22 -16.54
N LEU A 140 -3.67 -13.23 -15.67
CA LEU A 140 -3.52 -13.43 -14.22
C LEU A 140 -4.43 -14.55 -13.71
N THR A 141 -5.73 -14.52 -14.05
CA THR A 141 -6.68 -15.52 -13.54
C THR A 141 -6.33 -16.94 -13.97
N ASP A 142 -5.76 -17.12 -15.16
CA ASP A 142 -5.31 -18.42 -15.66
C ASP A 142 -4.05 -18.93 -14.91
N THR A 143 -3.27 -18.03 -14.29
CA THR A 143 -2.09 -18.38 -13.49
C THR A 143 -2.40 -18.67 -12.03
N LEU A 144 -3.56 -18.23 -11.52
CA LEU A 144 -3.95 -18.44 -10.11
C LEU A 144 -4.19 -19.93 -9.83
N LYS A 145 -3.66 -20.38 -8.69
CA LYS A 145 -3.81 -21.75 -8.21
C LYS A 145 -4.33 -21.76 -6.77
N SER A 146 -5.01 -22.82 -6.39
CA SER A 146 -5.58 -22.99 -5.04
C SER A 146 -4.56 -23.17 -3.92
N ASP A 147 -3.27 -23.24 -4.23
CA ASP A 147 -2.16 -23.29 -3.26
C ASP A 147 -1.60 -21.89 -2.92
N ILE A 148 -2.14 -20.83 -3.53
CA ILE A 148 -1.87 -19.44 -3.15
C ILE A 148 -2.79 -19.06 -1.99
N ASP A 149 -2.22 -18.66 -0.85
CA ASP A 149 -2.99 -18.25 0.33
C ASP A 149 -3.38 -16.77 0.29
N LEU A 150 -2.51 -15.95 -0.31
CA LEU A 150 -2.64 -14.49 -0.31
C LEU A 150 -2.25 -13.92 -1.68
N LEU A 151 -3.12 -13.09 -2.25
CA LEU A 151 -2.82 -12.21 -3.36
C LEU A 151 -2.78 -10.76 -2.86
N ILE A 152 -1.70 -10.04 -3.13
CA ILE A 152 -1.57 -8.62 -2.78
C ILE A 152 -1.60 -7.77 -4.04
N ILE A 153 -2.47 -6.77 -4.03
CA ILE A 153 -2.70 -5.84 -5.13
C ILE A 153 -2.57 -4.41 -4.61
N CYS A 154 -1.71 -3.62 -5.21
CA CYS A 154 -1.68 -2.17 -5.02
C CYS A 154 -2.51 -1.52 -6.15
N ASN A 155 -3.53 -0.75 -5.79
CA ASN A 155 -4.46 -0.18 -6.78
C ASN A 155 -4.94 1.24 -6.40
N PRO A 156 -4.48 2.29 -7.09
CA PRO A 156 -3.47 2.32 -8.17
C PRO A 156 -2.10 1.81 -7.73
N ASN A 157 -1.39 1.15 -8.65
CA ASN A 157 -0.13 0.53 -8.33
C ASN A 157 1.03 1.54 -8.15
N ASN A 158 1.81 1.37 -7.13
CA ASN A 158 3.08 2.03 -6.93
C ASN A 158 4.22 1.05 -7.33
N PRO A 159 5.08 1.34 -8.35
CA PRO A 159 5.32 2.66 -8.95
C PRO A 159 4.66 2.91 -10.31
N THR A 160 3.92 1.95 -10.89
CA THR A 160 3.49 2.04 -12.30
C THR A 160 2.32 2.99 -12.56
N SER A 161 1.65 3.45 -11.50
CA SER A 161 0.41 4.26 -11.53
C SER A 161 -0.76 3.63 -12.30
N SER A 162 -0.63 2.39 -12.75
CA SER A 162 -1.71 1.66 -13.41
C SER A 162 -2.83 1.33 -12.41
N ALA A 163 -4.08 1.42 -12.86
CA ALA A 163 -5.25 1.10 -12.04
C ALA A 163 -6.10 0.02 -12.70
N ILE A 164 -6.66 -0.85 -11.87
CA ILE A 164 -7.56 -1.92 -12.28
C ILE A 164 -8.99 -1.35 -12.26
N SER A 165 -9.77 -1.64 -13.31
CA SER A 165 -11.17 -1.21 -13.33
C SER A 165 -12.02 -1.99 -12.31
N THR A 166 -13.10 -1.36 -11.81
CA THR A 166 -14.06 -2.05 -10.92
C THR A 166 -14.60 -3.36 -11.53
N ALA A 167 -14.82 -3.39 -12.85
CA ALA A 167 -15.32 -4.58 -13.54
C ALA A 167 -14.28 -5.71 -13.51
N ASP A 168 -13.02 -5.39 -13.76
CA ASP A 168 -11.93 -6.36 -13.76
C ASP A 168 -11.58 -6.82 -12.34
N MET A 169 -11.61 -5.91 -11.37
CA MET A 169 -11.45 -6.27 -9.96
C MET A 169 -12.52 -7.27 -9.51
N LYS A 170 -13.80 -7.05 -9.88
CA LYS A 170 -14.88 -8.00 -9.57
C LYS A 170 -14.65 -9.38 -10.19
N LYS A 171 -14.17 -9.45 -11.43
CA LYS A 171 -13.82 -10.74 -12.07
C LYS A 171 -12.72 -11.44 -11.27
N LEU A 172 -11.63 -10.73 -10.97
CA LEU A 172 -10.51 -11.27 -10.21
C LEU A 172 -10.94 -11.78 -8.83
N LEU A 173 -11.68 -10.99 -8.07
CA LEU A 173 -12.18 -11.36 -6.74
C LEU A 173 -13.11 -12.59 -6.80
N THR A 174 -13.89 -12.75 -7.87
CA THR A 174 -14.73 -13.92 -8.08
C THR A 174 -13.88 -15.19 -8.24
N VAL A 175 -12.82 -15.14 -9.03
CA VAL A 175 -11.90 -16.26 -9.21
C VAL A 175 -11.15 -16.55 -7.91
N CYS A 176 -10.58 -15.53 -7.26
CA CYS A 176 -9.88 -15.70 -5.99
C CYS A 176 -10.78 -16.36 -4.93
N ARG A 177 -12.03 -15.93 -4.85
CA ARG A 177 -13.02 -16.53 -3.92
C ARG A 177 -13.26 -18.02 -4.23
N SER A 178 -13.38 -18.39 -5.50
CA SER A 178 -13.59 -19.80 -5.89
C SER A 178 -12.40 -20.70 -5.57
N LEU A 179 -11.19 -20.13 -5.55
CA LEU A 179 -9.95 -20.82 -5.22
C LEU A 179 -9.59 -20.75 -3.73
N GLY A 180 -10.34 -20.01 -2.91
CA GLY A 180 -10.05 -19.81 -1.50
C GLY A 180 -8.88 -18.85 -1.21
N ILE A 181 -8.48 -18.05 -2.19
CA ILE A 181 -7.38 -17.08 -2.07
C ILE A 181 -7.89 -15.84 -1.33
N PHE A 182 -7.19 -15.45 -0.27
CA PHE A 182 -7.44 -14.17 0.38
C PHE A 182 -6.78 -13.04 -0.44
N VAL A 183 -7.50 -11.93 -0.63
CA VAL A 183 -6.99 -10.79 -1.40
C VAL A 183 -6.84 -9.58 -0.48
N MET A 184 -5.63 -9.00 -0.44
CA MET A 184 -5.35 -7.70 0.15
C MET A 184 -5.25 -6.67 -0.98
N ILE A 185 -6.06 -5.62 -0.91
CA ILE A 185 -6.01 -4.51 -1.86
C ILE A 185 -5.53 -3.28 -1.11
N ASP A 186 -4.39 -2.72 -1.53
CA ASP A 186 -3.85 -1.48 -1.00
C ASP A 186 -4.29 -0.32 -1.89
N GLU A 187 -5.15 0.52 -1.35
CA GLU A 187 -5.75 1.68 -2.03
C GLU A 187 -5.16 3.01 -1.53
N THR A 188 -3.91 3.02 -1.07
CA THR A 188 -3.23 4.25 -0.59
C THR A 188 -3.32 5.41 -1.57
N TYR A 189 -3.39 5.15 -2.86
CA TYR A 189 -3.46 6.17 -3.92
C TYR A 189 -4.81 6.27 -4.63
N ILE A 190 -5.86 5.70 -4.09
CA ILE A 190 -7.18 5.65 -4.76
C ILE A 190 -7.75 7.03 -5.07
N GLU A 191 -7.47 8.03 -4.24
CA GLU A 191 -7.93 9.41 -4.45
C GLU A 191 -7.33 10.09 -5.71
N PHE A 192 -6.25 9.55 -6.23
CA PHE A 192 -5.62 10.02 -7.47
C PHE A 192 -6.09 9.26 -8.70
N ALA A 193 -6.89 8.21 -8.50
CA ALA A 193 -7.38 7.40 -9.61
C ALA A 193 -8.51 8.10 -10.39
N PRO A 194 -8.66 7.82 -11.68
CA PRO A 194 -9.85 8.23 -12.43
C PRO A 194 -11.12 7.67 -11.79
N LYS A 195 -12.23 8.41 -11.87
CA LYS A 195 -13.53 7.92 -11.41
C LYS A 195 -13.87 6.59 -12.10
N GLY A 196 -14.21 5.57 -11.32
CA GLY A 196 -14.52 4.22 -11.80
C GLY A 196 -13.32 3.28 -11.87
N ALA A 197 -12.15 3.67 -11.40
CA ALA A 197 -11.08 2.78 -11.03
C ALA A 197 -11.34 2.26 -9.60
N ALA A 198 -11.34 0.94 -9.43
CA ALA A 198 -11.65 0.12 -8.24
C ALA A 198 -13.09 0.06 -7.81
#